data_2a433fd491ed45774fb3fa2bc75660db
#
_entry.id   2a433fd491ed45774fb3fa2bc75660db
#
_cell.length_a   1.000
_cell.length_b   1.000
_cell.length_c   1.000
_cell.angle_alpha   90.00
_cell.angle_beta   90.00
_cell.angle_gamma   90.00
#
_symmetry.space_group_name_H-M   'P 1'
#
loop_
_entity.id
_entity.type
_entity.pdbx_description
1 polymer ?
#
loop_
_entity_poly.entity_id
_entity_poly.type
_entity_poly.pdbx_seq_one_letter_code
_entity_poly.pdbx_strand_id
1 'polypeptide(L)'
;MVLLLVALVAQDTTIRSFLKTVEIASGKIETVYSADRRFEAPNWSRDGRYFLINSEGRLYRLTAGASQLAELPVSLATPRINNDHGISPDGKSLVISHEPTEDWLTSSVYTLPIAGGTPKRITTKAPSFWHGWSPDGKTLAFVGRRDGEFDIYTISVDGGEERRITTCKGLDDGPDYSPDGAFIYYNSFCSGRMQIWRMRPDGSQPEQLTNDAYANWFPHPSPDGHWLVFLSFVEDQGQDHPFGRQVKLRLMDLRDRSVRDVTPEFFGGQGTINVPSWAPDSTRVAFVAYERHAAP
;
A
#
# COMPACT_ATOMS: atom_id res chain seq x y z
N MET A 1 -35.04 42.55 -11.32
CA MET A 1 -33.81 41.74 -11.59
C MET A 1 -33.87 40.54 -10.69
N VAL A 2 -34.38 39.41 -11.16
CA VAL A 2 -34.56 38.19 -10.37
C VAL A 2 -33.26 37.39 -10.49
N LEU A 3 -32.52 37.26 -9.42
CA LEU A 3 -31.37 36.34 -9.31
C LEU A 3 -31.93 34.92 -9.25
N LEU A 4 -31.75 34.14 -10.30
CA LEU A 4 -31.88 32.70 -10.27
C LEU A 4 -30.68 32.12 -9.50
N LEU A 5 -30.88 31.71 -8.26
CA LEU A 5 -29.96 30.81 -7.56
C LEU A 5 -30.10 29.43 -8.23
N VAL A 6 -29.15 29.07 -9.06
CA VAL A 6 -28.97 27.67 -9.50
C VAL A 6 -28.33 26.94 -8.32
N ALA A 7 -29.13 26.22 -7.56
CA ALA A 7 -28.62 25.27 -6.58
C ALA A 7 -27.89 24.15 -7.37
N LEU A 8 -26.57 24.14 -7.32
CA LEU A 8 -25.81 22.93 -7.71
C LEU A 8 -26.20 21.81 -6.72
N VAL A 9 -27.08 20.93 -7.16
CA VAL A 9 -27.29 19.64 -6.49
C VAL A 9 -25.99 18.88 -6.63
N ALA A 10 -25.22 18.73 -5.54
CA ALA A 10 -24.11 17.81 -5.50
C ALA A 10 -24.71 16.42 -5.79
N GLN A 11 -24.43 15.87 -6.97
CA GLN A 11 -24.81 14.50 -7.26
C GLN A 11 -24.02 13.60 -6.30
N ASP A 12 -24.72 12.84 -5.46
CA ASP A 12 -24.11 11.77 -4.68
C ASP A 12 -23.45 10.81 -5.65
N THR A 13 -22.11 10.76 -5.60
CA THR A 13 -21.33 9.87 -6.44
C THR A 13 -20.95 8.64 -5.65
N THR A 14 -21.31 7.47 -6.15
CA THR A 14 -20.83 6.19 -5.63
C THR A 14 -19.49 5.82 -6.28
N ILE A 15 -18.66 5.14 -5.53
CA ILE A 15 -17.37 4.61 -6.03
C ILE A 15 -17.57 3.16 -6.43
N ARG A 16 -17.20 2.84 -7.65
CA ARG A 16 -17.00 1.47 -8.11
C ARG A 16 -15.51 1.17 -8.12
N SER A 17 -15.12 0.09 -7.46
CA SER A 17 -13.75 -0.40 -7.43
C SER A 17 -13.58 -1.60 -8.35
N PHE A 18 -12.41 -1.67 -8.99
CA PHE A 18 -12.00 -2.75 -9.89
C PHE A 18 -10.67 -3.31 -9.40
N LEU A 19 -10.67 -4.54 -8.91
CA LEU A 19 -9.43 -5.30 -8.71
C LEU A 19 -8.95 -5.76 -10.09
N LYS A 20 -7.79 -5.30 -10.47
CA LYS A 20 -7.16 -5.61 -11.75
C LYS A 20 -5.81 -6.28 -11.53
N THR A 21 -5.36 -7.03 -12.51
CA THR A 21 -3.98 -7.51 -12.61
C THR A 21 -3.36 -7.03 -13.91
N VAL A 22 -2.08 -6.72 -13.89
CA VAL A 22 -1.28 -6.44 -15.08
C VAL A 22 -0.18 -7.48 -15.22
N GLU A 23 -0.08 -8.12 -16.38
CA GLU A 23 1.01 -9.04 -16.72
C GLU A 23 2.24 -8.24 -17.16
N ILE A 24 3.37 -8.49 -16.51
CA ILE A 24 4.58 -7.66 -16.67
C ILE A 24 5.17 -7.79 -18.08
N ALA A 25 5.15 -8.99 -18.66
CA ALA A 25 5.76 -9.25 -19.98
C ALA A 25 4.99 -8.62 -21.13
N SER A 26 3.65 -8.68 -21.09
CA SER A 26 2.79 -8.23 -22.20
C SER A 26 2.12 -6.87 -21.95
N GLY A 27 2.03 -6.42 -20.69
CA GLY A 27 1.21 -5.28 -20.29
C GLY A 27 -0.29 -5.55 -20.33
N LYS A 28 -0.71 -6.82 -20.51
CA LYS A 28 -2.13 -7.19 -20.52
C LYS A 28 -2.76 -6.93 -19.17
N ILE A 29 -3.86 -6.16 -19.16
CA ILE A 29 -4.62 -5.86 -17.95
C ILE A 29 -5.91 -6.66 -17.97
N GLU A 30 -6.22 -7.32 -16.85
CA GLU A 30 -7.46 -8.07 -16.64
C GLU A 30 -8.18 -7.57 -15.38
N THR A 31 -9.51 -7.45 -15.45
CA THR A 31 -10.33 -7.20 -14.27
C THR A 31 -10.68 -8.54 -13.63
N VAL A 32 -10.24 -8.74 -12.39
CA VAL A 32 -10.47 -9.95 -11.60
C VAL A 32 -11.79 -9.87 -10.84
N TYR A 33 -12.12 -8.68 -10.33
CA TYR A 33 -13.34 -8.46 -9.53
C TYR A 33 -13.74 -6.97 -9.60
N SER A 34 -15.03 -6.69 -9.49
CA SER A 34 -15.53 -5.32 -9.33
C SER A 34 -16.75 -5.26 -8.43
N ALA A 35 -16.94 -4.16 -7.72
CA ALA A 35 -18.10 -3.92 -6.89
C ALA A 35 -18.38 -2.41 -6.74
N ASP A 36 -19.65 -2.07 -6.53
CA ASP A 36 -20.11 -0.70 -6.28
C ASP A 36 -19.91 -0.33 -4.79
N ARG A 37 -18.67 -0.44 -4.38
CA ARG A 37 -18.15 -0.06 -3.05
C ARG A 37 -16.66 0.18 -3.13
N ARG A 38 -16.13 0.99 -2.23
CA ARG A 38 -14.69 1.17 -2.12
C ARG A 38 -14.07 -0.05 -1.46
N PHE A 39 -13.11 -0.68 -2.15
CA PHE A 39 -12.16 -1.62 -1.59
C PHE A 39 -10.75 -1.29 -2.08
N GLU A 40 -9.71 -1.74 -1.36
CA GLU A 40 -8.37 -1.19 -1.49
C GLU A 40 -7.29 -2.24 -1.25
N ALA A 41 -6.04 -1.89 -1.66
CA ALA A 41 -4.80 -2.49 -1.21
C ALA A 41 -4.76 -4.03 -1.33
N PRO A 42 -4.70 -4.58 -2.55
CA PRO A 42 -4.75 -6.01 -2.76
C PRO A 42 -3.40 -6.68 -2.43
N ASN A 43 -3.34 -7.51 -1.38
CA ASN A 43 -2.24 -8.46 -1.22
C ASN A 43 -2.54 -9.75 -1.96
N TRP A 44 -1.60 -10.24 -2.75
CA TRP A 44 -1.68 -11.58 -3.30
C TRP A 44 -1.21 -12.61 -2.27
N SER A 45 -1.98 -13.70 -2.05
CA SER A 45 -1.56 -14.76 -1.14
C SER A 45 -0.28 -15.45 -1.63
N ARG A 46 0.55 -15.94 -0.70
CA ARG A 46 1.83 -16.57 -1.01
C ARG A 46 1.70 -17.84 -1.88
N ASP A 47 0.54 -18.49 -1.84
CA ASP A 47 0.20 -19.66 -2.67
C ASP A 47 -0.55 -19.30 -3.97
N GLY A 48 -0.77 -18.02 -4.23
CA GLY A 48 -1.42 -17.50 -5.43
C GLY A 48 -2.93 -17.71 -5.51
N ARG A 49 -3.58 -18.25 -4.45
CA ARG A 49 -4.97 -18.71 -4.52
C ARG A 49 -6.03 -17.65 -4.19
N TYR A 50 -5.65 -16.55 -3.53
CA TYR A 50 -6.60 -15.50 -3.18
C TYR A 50 -5.91 -14.12 -3.06
N PHE A 51 -6.72 -13.10 -3.06
CA PHE A 51 -6.33 -11.74 -2.67
C PHE A 51 -6.90 -11.42 -1.29
N LEU A 52 -6.09 -10.75 -0.47
CA LEU A 52 -6.55 -10.08 0.73
C LEU A 52 -6.74 -8.60 0.39
N ILE A 53 -7.91 -8.05 0.69
CA ILE A 53 -8.25 -6.66 0.42
C ILE A 53 -8.91 -6.02 1.62
N ASN A 54 -8.80 -4.70 1.72
CA ASN A 54 -9.47 -3.88 2.73
C ASN A 54 -10.73 -3.24 2.16
N SER A 55 -11.78 -3.15 2.94
CA SER A 55 -12.99 -2.38 2.65
C SER A 55 -13.72 -2.03 3.93
N GLU A 56 -14.12 -0.77 4.09
CA GLU A 56 -14.93 -0.30 5.21
C GLU A 56 -14.33 -0.68 6.59
N GLY A 57 -13.00 -0.59 6.70
CA GLY A 57 -12.28 -0.92 7.92
C GLY A 57 -12.16 -2.41 8.24
N ARG A 58 -12.48 -3.29 7.29
CA ARG A 58 -12.44 -4.76 7.43
C ARG A 58 -11.58 -5.39 6.38
N LEU A 59 -11.12 -6.60 6.63
CA LEU A 59 -10.39 -7.42 5.66
C LEU A 59 -11.29 -8.47 5.03
N TYR A 60 -11.07 -8.70 3.75
CA TYR A 60 -11.78 -9.69 2.96
C TYR A 60 -10.81 -10.53 2.14
N ARG A 61 -11.19 -11.78 1.91
CA ARG A 61 -10.54 -12.66 0.94
C ARG A 61 -11.36 -12.75 -0.32
N LEU A 62 -10.71 -12.62 -1.46
CA LEU A 62 -11.25 -12.96 -2.77
C LEU A 62 -10.48 -14.17 -3.29
N THR A 63 -11.08 -15.34 -3.27
CA THR A 63 -10.51 -16.55 -3.89
C THR A 63 -10.52 -16.39 -5.42
N ALA A 64 -9.49 -16.90 -6.10
CA ALA A 64 -9.42 -16.88 -7.56
C ALA A 64 -10.68 -17.47 -8.19
N GLY A 65 -11.32 -16.73 -9.10
CA GLY A 65 -12.58 -17.12 -9.76
C GLY A 65 -13.86 -16.95 -8.92
N ALA A 66 -13.76 -16.47 -7.68
CA ALA A 66 -14.95 -16.18 -6.87
C ALA A 66 -15.59 -14.85 -7.29
N SER A 67 -16.92 -14.80 -7.21
CA SER A 67 -17.72 -13.58 -7.47
C SER A 67 -18.05 -12.77 -6.21
N GLN A 68 -17.65 -13.23 -5.03
CA GLN A 68 -17.96 -12.61 -3.76
C GLN A 68 -16.74 -12.57 -2.84
N LEU A 69 -16.69 -11.51 -2.04
CA LEU A 69 -15.73 -11.33 -0.97
C LEU A 69 -16.17 -12.11 0.27
N ALA A 70 -15.23 -12.84 0.88
CA ALA A 70 -15.43 -13.48 2.18
C ALA A 70 -14.76 -12.63 3.27
N GLU A 71 -15.52 -12.11 4.23
CA GLU A 71 -14.98 -11.35 5.35
C GLU A 71 -14.06 -12.22 6.21
N LEU A 72 -12.91 -11.68 6.57
CA LEU A 72 -11.99 -12.31 7.51
C LEU A 72 -12.42 -11.96 8.94
N PRO A 73 -12.62 -12.94 9.84
CA PRO A 73 -13.07 -12.66 11.20
C PRO A 73 -11.93 -12.06 12.05
N VAL A 74 -11.87 -10.74 12.13
CA VAL A 74 -10.92 -10.02 12.98
C VAL A 74 -11.65 -9.47 14.20
N SER A 75 -11.24 -9.88 15.41
CA SER A 75 -11.89 -9.49 16.66
C SER A 75 -11.41 -8.11 17.12
N LEU A 76 -12.05 -7.05 16.61
CA LEU A 76 -11.80 -5.66 16.96
C LEU A 76 -13.06 -5.02 17.52
N ALA A 77 -12.93 -4.15 18.51
CA ALA A 77 -14.04 -3.39 19.06
C ALA A 77 -14.67 -2.44 18.01
N THR A 78 -13.83 -1.88 17.15
CA THR A 78 -14.23 -1.03 16.02
C THR A 78 -13.56 -1.53 14.74
N PRO A 79 -14.29 -1.74 13.64
CA PRO A 79 -13.72 -2.18 12.38
C PRO A 79 -13.10 -0.98 11.64
N ARG A 80 -11.86 -0.62 11.99
CA ARG A 80 -11.13 0.52 11.42
C ARG A 80 -9.72 0.12 11.03
N ILE A 81 -9.58 -1.03 10.34
CA ILE A 81 -8.34 -1.42 9.69
C ILE A 81 -8.19 -0.53 8.46
N ASN A 82 -7.06 0.15 8.33
CA ASN A 82 -6.77 0.94 7.14
C ASN A 82 -6.21 0.06 6.00
N ASN A 83 -5.77 0.67 4.92
CA ASN A 83 -5.25 -0.04 3.74
C ASN A 83 -3.82 -0.57 3.90
N ASP A 84 -3.16 -0.35 5.05
CA ASP A 84 -1.81 -0.86 5.32
C ASP A 84 -1.89 -2.19 6.06
N HIS A 85 -1.92 -3.27 5.29
CA HIS A 85 -2.02 -4.63 5.81
C HIS A 85 -1.19 -5.59 4.95
N GLY A 86 -0.84 -6.75 5.50
CA GLY A 86 -0.03 -7.69 4.71
C GLY A 86 0.05 -9.09 5.29
N ILE A 87 0.49 -10.00 4.41
CA ILE A 87 0.67 -11.42 4.71
C ILE A 87 2.15 -11.68 5.01
N SER A 88 2.44 -12.36 6.10
CA SER A 88 3.81 -12.74 6.47
C SER A 88 4.51 -13.56 5.38
N PRO A 89 5.85 -13.59 5.32
CA PRO A 89 6.59 -14.37 4.32
C PRO A 89 6.25 -15.86 4.32
N ASP A 90 5.97 -16.44 5.49
CA ASP A 90 5.57 -17.84 5.65
C ASP A 90 4.08 -18.11 5.40
N GLY A 91 3.28 -17.06 5.14
CA GLY A 91 1.85 -17.13 4.87
C GLY A 91 0.97 -17.48 6.07
N LYS A 92 1.49 -17.48 7.30
CA LYS A 92 0.76 -17.93 8.50
C LYS A 92 0.17 -16.82 9.35
N SER A 93 0.66 -15.59 9.16
CA SER A 93 0.25 -14.42 9.94
C SER A 93 -0.14 -13.26 9.03
N LEU A 94 -0.91 -12.34 9.60
CA LEU A 94 -1.22 -11.05 9.03
C LEU A 94 -0.62 -9.95 9.91
N VAL A 95 -0.36 -8.83 9.29
CA VAL A 95 -0.14 -7.56 9.96
C VAL A 95 -1.20 -6.58 9.48
N ILE A 96 -1.65 -5.71 10.36
CA ILE A 96 -2.63 -4.67 10.07
C ILE A 96 -2.23 -3.39 10.77
N SER A 97 -2.59 -2.26 10.18
CA SER A 97 -2.66 -0.97 10.86
C SER A 97 -4.12 -0.71 11.24
N HIS A 98 -4.36 -0.48 12.53
CA HIS A 98 -5.72 -0.31 13.05
C HIS A 98 -5.82 0.98 13.86
N GLU A 99 -6.90 1.70 13.62
CA GLU A 99 -7.27 2.96 14.28
C GLU A 99 -8.35 2.69 15.33
N PRO A 100 -8.01 2.60 16.62
CA PRO A 100 -9.01 2.30 17.66
C PRO A 100 -10.06 3.40 17.84
N THR A 101 -9.80 4.61 17.34
CA THR A 101 -10.72 5.76 17.34
C THR A 101 -10.89 6.34 15.93
N GLU A 102 -11.71 7.39 15.78
CA GLU A 102 -11.86 8.12 14.51
C GLU A 102 -10.64 8.97 14.15
N ASP A 103 -9.77 9.23 15.11
CA ASP A 103 -8.51 9.93 14.88
C ASP A 103 -7.47 8.95 14.31
N TRP A 104 -7.08 9.14 13.05
CA TRP A 104 -6.04 8.35 12.38
C TRP A 104 -4.67 8.44 13.07
N LEU A 105 -4.43 9.49 13.88
CA LEU A 105 -3.23 9.63 14.71
C LEU A 105 -3.15 8.55 15.81
N THR A 106 -4.20 7.77 16.05
CA THR A 106 -4.21 6.64 16.98
C THR A 106 -3.79 5.32 16.35
N SER A 107 -3.56 5.29 15.01
CA SER A 107 -3.16 4.09 14.27
C SER A 107 -1.96 3.39 14.90
N SER A 108 -2.04 2.09 15.00
CA SER A 108 -0.98 1.23 15.53
C SER A 108 -0.89 -0.06 14.72
N VAL A 109 0.29 -0.67 14.75
CA VAL A 109 0.56 -1.94 14.06
C VAL A 109 0.21 -3.12 14.96
N TYR A 110 -0.50 -4.09 14.39
CA TYR A 110 -0.90 -5.34 15.07
C TYR A 110 -0.58 -6.53 14.19
N THR A 111 -0.35 -7.68 14.81
CA THR A 111 -0.25 -8.98 14.14
C THR A 111 -1.37 -9.91 14.58
N LEU A 112 -1.77 -10.84 13.71
CA LEU A 112 -2.78 -11.85 13.99
C LEU A 112 -2.57 -13.08 13.10
N PRO A 113 -3.17 -14.25 13.45
CA PRO A 113 -3.12 -15.41 12.57
C PRO A 113 -3.75 -15.15 11.18
N ILE A 114 -3.26 -15.85 10.15
CA ILE A 114 -3.79 -15.73 8.78
C ILE A 114 -5.29 -16.04 8.69
N ALA A 115 -5.82 -16.85 9.60
CA ALA A 115 -7.24 -17.19 9.66
C ALA A 115 -8.11 -16.10 10.32
N GLY A 116 -7.51 -15.02 10.83
CA GLY A 116 -8.20 -14.02 11.64
C GLY A 116 -8.04 -14.30 13.14
N GLY A 117 -8.90 -13.69 13.95
CA GLY A 117 -8.88 -13.80 15.42
C GLY A 117 -8.54 -12.47 16.09
N THR A 118 -8.02 -12.53 17.31
CA THR A 118 -7.71 -11.34 18.11
C THR A 118 -6.32 -10.79 17.76
N PRO A 119 -6.21 -9.53 17.28
CA PRO A 119 -4.92 -8.92 16.97
C PRO A 119 -4.08 -8.66 18.24
N LYS A 120 -2.78 -8.92 18.13
CA LYS A 120 -1.76 -8.54 19.12
C LYS A 120 -1.14 -7.21 18.71
N ARG A 121 -1.23 -6.19 19.56
CA ARG A 121 -0.58 -4.90 19.30
C ARG A 121 0.95 -5.03 19.36
N ILE A 122 1.65 -4.46 18.38
CA ILE A 122 3.11 -4.48 18.25
C ILE A 122 3.71 -3.12 18.59
N THR A 123 3.24 -2.04 17.95
CA THR A 123 3.75 -0.69 18.25
C THR A 123 3.02 -0.08 19.44
N THR A 124 3.78 0.50 20.37
CA THR A 124 3.23 1.18 21.56
C THR A 124 2.97 2.66 21.32
N LYS A 125 3.73 3.29 20.42
CA LYS A 125 3.54 4.68 20.01
C LYS A 125 2.67 4.75 18.75
N ALA A 126 1.94 5.87 18.61
CA ALA A 126 1.06 6.17 17.51
C ALA A 126 1.35 7.60 16.95
N PRO A 127 1.03 7.89 15.68
CA PRO A 127 0.60 6.94 14.69
C PRO A 127 1.72 6.01 14.21
N SER A 128 1.35 4.82 13.77
CA SER A 128 2.22 3.84 13.14
C SER A 128 1.44 3.11 12.05
N PHE A 129 1.99 3.07 10.81
CA PHE A 129 1.38 2.49 9.62
C PHE A 129 2.34 1.45 9.05
N TRP A 130 1.87 0.21 8.93
CA TRP A 130 2.70 -0.89 8.45
C TRP A 130 2.86 -0.86 6.93
N HIS A 131 4.04 -1.28 6.42
CA HIS A 131 4.25 -1.47 4.99
C HIS A 131 5.04 -2.73 4.63
N GLY A 132 6.04 -3.16 5.41
CA GLY A 132 6.93 -4.24 5.00
C GLY A 132 7.22 -5.28 6.08
N TRP A 133 7.34 -6.55 5.66
CA TRP A 133 7.91 -7.65 6.42
C TRP A 133 9.35 -7.90 5.99
N SER A 134 10.28 -8.09 6.94
CA SER A 134 11.57 -8.69 6.59
C SER A 134 11.37 -10.11 6.03
N PRO A 135 12.19 -10.57 5.06
CA PRO A 135 12.02 -11.90 4.46
C PRO A 135 12.10 -13.07 5.44
N ASP A 136 12.81 -12.90 6.56
CA ASP A 136 12.87 -13.89 7.64
C ASP A 136 11.66 -13.86 8.59
N GLY A 137 10.74 -12.92 8.38
CA GLY A 137 9.51 -12.77 9.16
C GLY A 137 9.69 -12.23 10.58
N LYS A 138 10.88 -11.73 10.93
CA LYS A 138 11.20 -11.32 12.31
C LYS A 138 11.07 -9.83 12.58
N THR A 139 11.07 -9.02 11.52
CA THR A 139 11.06 -7.55 11.63
C THR A 139 9.94 -6.97 10.76
N LEU A 140 9.28 -5.95 11.28
CA LEU A 140 8.32 -5.14 10.57
C LEU A 140 8.93 -3.78 10.27
N ALA A 141 8.75 -3.28 9.04
CA ALA A 141 9.02 -1.90 8.66
C ALA A 141 7.68 -1.15 8.60
N PHE A 142 7.67 0.04 9.15
CA PHE A 142 6.46 0.86 9.26
C PHE A 142 6.81 2.35 9.21
N VAL A 143 5.83 3.17 8.90
CA VAL A 143 5.92 4.61 9.00
C VAL A 143 5.38 5.06 10.34
N GLY A 144 6.12 5.92 11.03
CA GLY A 144 5.71 6.47 12.31
C GLY A 144 5.92 7.98 12.36
N ARG A 145 4.97 8.70 12.98
CA ARG A 145 5.19 10.10 13.27
C ARG A 145 5.76 10.24 14.68
N ARG A 146 7.01 10.72 14.75
CA ARG A 146 7.70 11.02 16.01
C ARG A 146 8.32 12.40 15.91
N ASP A 147 8.21 13.17 16.96
CA ASP A 147 8.76 14.56 17.03
C ASP A 147 8.27 15.48 15.88
N GLY A 148 7.07 15.20 15.35
CA GLY A 148 6.46 15.99 14.28
C GLY A 148 6.75 15.52 12.86
N GLU A 149 7.72 14.64 12.64
CA GLU A 149 8.13 14.14 11.34
C GLU A 149 7.64 12.70 11.11
N PHE A 150 7.36 12.36 9.85
CA PHE A 150 7.06 11.00 9.41
C PHE A 150 8.30 10.35 8.85
N ASP A 151 8.74 9.27 9.49
CA ASP A 151 9.92 8.52 9.12
C ASP A 151 9.66 7.02 9.12
N ILE A 152 10.59 6.29 8.54
CA ILE A 152 10.58 4.84 8.55
C ILE A 152 11.22 4.32 9.83
N TYR A 153 10.53 3.37 10.44
CA TYR A 153 10.94 2.65 11.63
C TYR A 153 10.93 1.15 11.38
N THR A 154 11.73 0.43 12.15
CA THR A 154 11.66 -1.03 12.25
C THR A 154 11.40 -1.45 13.67
N ILE A 155 10.71 -2.60 13.84
CA ILE A 155 10.42 -3.20 15.14
C ILE A 155 10.39 -4.73 15.00
N SER A 156 10.75 -5.44 16.07
CA SER A 156 10.56 -6.90 16.10
C SER A 156 9.07 -7.26 15.96
N VAL A 157 8.76 -8.37 15.29
CA VAL A 157 7.39 -8.91 15.20
C VAL A 157 6.81 -9.25 16.58
N ASP A 158 7.67 -9.47 17.57
CA ASP A 158 7.28 -9.70 18.95
C ASP A 158 6.98 -8.41 19.73
N GLY A 159 7.31 -7.25 19.16
CA GLY A 159 7.25 -5.93 19.80
C GLY A 159 8.60 -5.52 20.39
N GLY A 160 8.58 -4.55 21.27
CA GLY A 160 9.78 -4.02 21.94
C GLY A 160 10.16 -2.62 21.48
N GLU A 161 11.45 -2.33 21.39
CA GLU A 161 11.95 -1.02 21.00
C GLU A 161 11.87 -0.81 19.48
N GLU A 162 11.28 0.31 19.07
CA GLU A 162 11.29 0.75 17.67
C GLU A 162 12.59 1.47 17.34
N ARG A 163 13.12 1.21 16.13
CA ARG A 163 14.33 1.85 15.64
C ARG A 163 13.99 2.75 14.44
N ARG A 164 14.24 4.05 14.54
CA ARG A 164 14.17 4.99 13.42
C ARG A 164 15.33 4.72 12.45
N ILE A 165 15.05 4.59 11.16
CA ILE A 165 16.06 4.28 10.13
C ILE A 165 16.14 5.32 9.02
N THR A 166 15.23 6.28 8.96
CA THR A 166 15.36 7.48 8.12
C THR A 166 15.39 8.75 8.98
N THR A 167 16.02 9.80 8.49
CA THR A 167 16.23 11.06 9.20
C THR A 167 16.24 12.26 8.26
N CYS A 168 15.89 12.08 7.00
CA CYS A 168 15.80 13.19 6.06
C CYS A 168 14.59 14.07 6.39
N LYS A 169 14.70 15.36 6.13
CA LYS A 169 13.58 16.28 6.34
C LYS A 169 12.49 16.01 5.29
N GLY A 170 11.26 15.90 5.74
CA GLY A 170 10.09 15.61 4.95
C GLY A 170 9.57 14.20 5.19
N LEU A 171 8.50 13.84 4.49
CA LEU A 171 7.85 12.54 4.61
C LEU A 171 8.68 11.44 3.98
N ASP A 172 8.94 10.38 4.74
CA ASP A 172 9.40 9.08 4.28
C ASP A 172 8.30 8.04 4.50
N ASP A 173 7.96 7.25 3.46
CA ASP A 173 6.81 6.35 3.51
C ASP A 173 7.03 5.08 2.67
N GLY A 174 6.09 4.13 2.79
CA GLY A 174 5.99 2.93 1.95
C GLY A 174 7.20 1.98 1.99
N PRO A 175 7.81 1.68 3.16
CA PRO A 175 8.97 0.80 3.21
C PRO A 175 8.62 -0.65 2.89
N ASP A 176 9.30 -1.26 1.91
CA ASP A 176 9.20 -2.68 1.61
C ASP A 176 10.59 -3.32 1.44
N TYR A 177 10.77 -4.52 1.99
CA TYR A 177 12.06 -5.22 1.93
C TYR A 177 12.29 -5.88 0.57
N SER A 178 13.54 -5.85 0.08
CA SER A 178 13.95 -6.75 -0.99
C SER A 178 13.81 -8.22 -0.57
N PRO A 179 13.53 -9.15 -1.50
CA PRO A 179 13.34 -10.57 -1.17
C PRO A 179 14.55 -11.23 -0.49
N ASP A 180 15.75 -10.75 -0.79
CA ASP A 180 17.01 -11.19 -0.17
C ASP A 180 17.32 -10.51 1.17
N GLY A 181 16.50 -9.52 1.57
CA GLY A 181 16.69 -8.72 2.79
C GLY A 181 17.86 -7.73 2.72
N ALA A 182 18.48 -7.54 1.56
CA ALA A 182 19.64 -6.67 1.43
C ALA A 182 19.29 -5.18 1.46
N PHE A 183 18.07 -4.82 1.08
CA PHE A 183 17.58 -3.45 1.00
C PHE A 183 16.18 -3.29 1.54
N ILE A 184 15.85 -2.04 1.91
CA ILE A 184 14.48 -1.52 2.06
C ILE A 184 14.29 -0.49 0.96
N TYR A 185 13.27 -0.68 0.11
CA TYR A 185 12.78 0.32 -0.83
C TYR A 185 11.73 1.17 -0.14
N TYR A 186 11.69 2.46 -0.45
CA TYR A 186 10.76 3.41 0.16
C TYR A 186 10.57 4.63 -0.73
N ASN A 187 9.59 5.44 -0.44
CA ASN A 187 9.48 6.76 -1.06
C ASN A 187 9.82 7.85 -0.04
N SER A 188 10.46 8.92 -0.53
CA SER A 188 10.95 10.02 0.29
C SER A 188 10.82 11.36 -0.41
N PHE A 189 10.49 12.38 0.36
CA PHE A 189 10.47 13.79 -0.09
C PHE A 189 11.84 14.48 0.06
N CYS A 190 12.87 13.75 0.42
CA CYS A 190 14.22 14.25 0.71
C CYS A 190 14.83 15.10 -0.41
N SER A 191 14.51 14.81 -1.67
CA SER A 191 14.98 15.58 -2.83
C SER A 191 14.05 16.73 -3.25
N GLY A 192 13.03 17.07 -2.43
CA GLY A 192 12.08 18.13 -2.72
C GLY A 192 10.89 17.71 -3.58
N ARG A 193 10.81 16.43 -3.95
CA ARG A 193 9.68 15.75 -4.59
C ARG A 193 9.62 14.32 -4.13
N MET A 194 8.44 13.73 -4.03
CA MET A 194 8.30 12.33 -3.66
C MET A 194 8.90 11.43 -4.74
N GLN A 195 9.98 10.73 -4.39
CA GLN A 195 10.74 9.86 -5.27
C GLN A 195 11.02 8.52 -4.60
N ILE A 196 11.36 7.49 -5.39
CA ILE A 196 11.72 6.18 -4.88
C ILE A 196 13.21 6.16 -4.48
N TRP A 197 13.45 5.60 -3.32
CA TRP A 197 14.76 5.40 -2.71
C TRP A 197 14.95 3.96 -2.27
N ARG A 198 16.17 3.59 -1.96
CA ARG A 198 16.50 2.37 -1.21
C ARG A 198 17.59 2.65 -0.19
N MET A 199 17.67 1.81 0.83
CA MET A 199 18.71 1.85 1.85
C MET A 199 18.99 0.43 2.36
N ARG A 200 20.07 0.25 3.13
CA ARG A 200 20.28 -0.97 3.90
C ARG A 200 19.25 -1.06 5.04
N PRO A 201 18.92 -2.27 5.54
CA PRO A 201 17.94 -2.43 6.64
C PRO A 201 18.32 -1.71 7.94
N ASP A 202 19.59 -1.36 8.08
CA ASP A 202 20.07 -0.56 9.21
C ASP A 202 19.95 0.97 8.99
N GLY A 203 19.37 1.40 7.85
CA GLY A 203 19.24 2.81 7.47
C GLY A 203 20.47 3.40 6.78
N SER A 204 21.56 2.63 6.65
CA SER A 204 22.77 3.10 5.98
C SER A 204 22.65 3.07 4.46
N GLN A 205 23.51 3.84 3.78
CA GLN A 205 23.62 3.90 2.31
C GLN A 205 22.29 4.24 1.60
N PRO A 206 21.58 5.33 1.98
CA PRO A 206 20.40 5.76 1.25
C PRO A 206 20.77 6.17 -0.18
N GLU A 207 20.01 5.71 -1.16
CA GLU A 207 20.23 5.93 -2.58
C GLU A 207 18.91 6.26 -3.27
N GLN A 208 18.85 7.39 -3.98
CA GLN A 208 17.70 7.76 -4.80
C GLN A 208 17.69 6.95 -6.10
N LEU A 209 16.54 6.32 -6.41
CA LEU A 209 16.38 5.49 -7.59
C LEU A 209 15.63 6.18 -8.73
N THR A 210 14.68 7.08 -8.40
CA THR A 210 13.97 7.89 -9.39
C THR A 210 14.23 9.37 -9.18
N ASN A 211 14.27 10.13 -10.29
CA ASN A 211 14.39 11.57 -10.28
C ASN A 211 13.70 12.12 -11.52
N ASP A 212 12.37 12.09 -11.54
CA ASP A 212 11.58 12.48 -12.70
C ASP A 212 10.44 13.44 -12.29
N ALA A 213 9.58 13.79 -13.23
CA ALA A 213 8.52 14.79 -13.04
C ALA A 213 7.33 14.27 -12.23
N TYR A 214 7.21 12.96 -12.05
CA TYR A 214 6.11 12.35 -11.30
C TYR A 214 6.39 12.34 -9.79
N ALA A 215 5.32 12.26 -9.00
CA ALA A 215 5.42 11.92 -7.59
C ALA A 215 5.27 10.39 -7.44
N ASN A 216 6.37 9.73 -7.04
CA ASN A 216 6.50 8.27 -7.03
C ASN A 216 6.34 7.71 -5.62
N TRP A 217 5.43 6.70 -5.44
CA TRP A 217 4.99 6.19 -4.15
C TRP A 217 4.92 4.66 -4.11
N PHE A 218 5.04 4.07 -2.92
CA PHE A 218 4.78 2.66 -2.61
C PHE A 218 5.56 1.69 -3.52
N PRO A 219 6.89 1.66 -3.40
CA PRO A 219 7.71 0.73 -4.16
C PRO A 219 7.62 -0.69 -3.62
N HIS A 220 7.24 -1.65 -4.46
CA HIS A 220 7.17 -3.07 -4.10
C HIS A 220 8.08 -3.88 -5.00
N PRO A 221 9.15 -4.51 -4.46
CA PRO A 221 10.00 -5.40 -5.22
C PRO A 221 9.27 -6.70 -5.57
N SER A 222 9.57 -7.25 -6.75
CA SER A 222 9.05 -8.56 -7.15
C SER A 222 9.66 -9.68 -6.30
N PRO A 223 8.96 -10.80 -6.09
CA PRO A 223 9.47 -11.94 -5.34
C PRO A 223 10.79 -12.50 -5.86
N ASP A 224 11.07 -12.42 -7.17
CA ASP A 224 12.34 -12.83 -7.80
C ASP A 224 13.46 -11.78 -7.68
N GLY A 225 13.17 -10.58 -7.17
CA GLY A 225 14.12 -9.50 -6.97
C GLY A 225 14.58 -8.78 -8.25
N HIS A 226 13.93 -9.01 -9.40
CA HIS A 226 14.32 -8.39 -10.66
C HIS A 226 13.64 -7.05 -10.93
N TRP A 227 12.44 -6.85 -10.41
CA TRP A 227 11.57 -5.73 -10.71
C TRP A 227 11.19 -4.94 -9.46
N LEU A 228 10.92 -3.66 -9.65
CA LEU A 228 10.31 -2.79 -8.65
C LEU A 228 9.10 -2.11 -9.28
N VAL A 229 7.89 -2.43 -8.82
CA VAL A 229 6.68 -1.71 -9.20
C VAL A 229 6.41 -0.58 -8.22
N PHE A 230 5.89 0.54 -8.71
CA PHE A 230 5.51 1.68 -7.88
C PHE A 230 4.38 2.49 -8.53
N LEU A 231 3.66 3.25 -7.71
CA LEU A 231 2.63 4.17 -8.13
C LEU A 231 3.25 5.51 -8.51
N SER A 232 2.81 6.10 -9.61
CA SER A 232 3.19 7.46 -9.99
C SER A 232 1.96 8.31 -10.15
N PHE A 233 1.85 9.39 -9.38
CA PHE A 233 0.86 10.44 -9.59
C PHE A 233 1.29 11.29 -10.79
N VAL A 234 0.36 11.54 -11.70
CA VAL A 234 0.61 12.34 -12.92
C VAL A 234 0.88 13.79 -12.54
N GLU A 235 0.13 14.31 -11.58
CA GLU A 235 0.34 15.62 -10.99
C GLU A 235 1.05 15.49 -9.64
N ASP A 236 1.95 16.44 -9.34
CA ASP A 236 2.64 16.48 -8.06
C ASP A 236 1.63 16.74 -6.92
N GLN A 237 1.63 15.90 -5.93
CA GLN A 237 0.79 16.01 -4.74
C GLN A 237 1.58 16.49 -3.51
N GLY A 238 2.84 16.93 -3.67
CA GLY A 238 3.74 17.28 -2.57
C GLY A 238 4.06 16.08 -1.70
N GLN A 239 3.70 16.17 -0.43
CA GLN A 239 3.90 15.10 0.57
C GLN A 239 2.59 14.36 0.89
N ASP A 240 1.65 14.33 -0.05
CA ASP A 240 0.36 13.66 0.11
C ASP A 240 0.16 12.62 -1.01
N HIS A 241 -0.65 11.62 -0.73
CA HIS A 241 -1.01 10.55 -1.69
C HIS A 241 -2.52 10.33 -1.74
N PRO A 242 -3.30 11.36 -2.11
CA PRO A 242 -4.74 11.34 -1.97
C PRO A 242 -5.42 10.31 -2.86
N PHE A 243 -6.57 9.84 -2.41
CA PHE A 243 -7.51 9.08 -3.24
C PHE A 243 -8.06 9.93 -4.39
N GLY A 244 -8.33 9.30 -5.52
CA GLY A 244 -9.09 9.93 -6.59
C GLY A 244 -8.29 10.89 -7.45
N ARG A 245 -7.09 10.50 -7.83
CA ARG A 245 -6.20 11.20 -8.75
C ARG A 245 -5.89 10.37 -9.99
N GLN A 246 -5.38 11.02 -11.03
CA GLN A 246 -4.79 10.32 -12.17
C GLN A 246 -3.43 9.77 -11.77
N VAL A 247 -3.30 8.48 -11.88
CA VAL A 247 -2.08 7.72 -11.53
C VAL A 247 -1.79 6.69 -12.60
N LYS A 248 -0.59 6.15 -12.57
CA LYS A 248 -0.20 4.98 -13.34
C LYS A 248 0.74 4.09 -12.54
N LEU A 249 0.81 2.81 -12.88
CA LEU A 249 1.85 1.94 -12.37
C LEU A 249 3.05 1.97 -13.31
N ARG A 250 4.22 2.08 -12.70
CA ARG A 250 5.50 2.04 -13.38
C ARG A 250 6.35 0.91 -12.83
N LEU A 251 7.24 0.42 -13.67
CA LEU A 251 8.11 -0.70 -13.37
C LEU A 251 9.56 -0.31 -13.64
N MET A 252 10.42 -0.53 -12.66
CA MET A 252 11.87 -0.41 -12.81
C MET A 252 12.49 -1.80 -12.94
N ASP A 253 13.38 -1.98 -13.92
CA ASP A 253 14.32 -3.11 -13.96
C ASP A 253 15.45 -2.82 -12.96
N LEU A 254 15.61 -3.64 -11.94
CA LEU A 254 16.60 -3.41 -10.88
C LEU A 254 18.05 -3.66 -11.31
N ARG A 255 18.26 -4.24 -12.51
CA ARG A 255 19.61 -4.50 -13.07
C ARG A 255 20.22 -3.25 -13.71
N ASP A 256 19.42 -2.49 -14.47
CA ASP A 256 19.86 -1.33 -15.24
C ASP A 256 19.16 -0.02 -14.87
N ARG A 257 18.13 -0.11 -13.98
CA ARG A 257 17.30 1.00 -13.49
C ARG A 257 16.44 1.67 -14.58
N SER A 258 16.27 1.03 -15.70
CA SER A 258 15.30 1.50 -16.70
C SER A 258 13.88 1.44 -16.17
N VAL A 259 13.10 2.49 -16.43
CA VAL A 259 11.71 2.61 -15.95
C VAL A 259 10.78 2.68 -17.14
N ARG A 260 9.69 1.91 -17.09
CA ARG A 260 8.62 1.95 -18.09
C ARG A 260 7.24 2.00 -17.43
N ASP A 261 6.26 2.50 -18.14
CA ASP A 261 4.87 2.41 -17.73
C ASP A 261 4.36 0.98 -17.96
N VAL A 262 3.60 0.42 -16.99
CA VAL A 262 2.95 -0.89 -17.14
C VAL A 262 1.44 -0.80 -17.20
N THR A 263 0.88 0.38 -16.90
CA THR A 263 -0.53 0.70 -17.13
C THR A 263 -0.65 2.03 -17.90
N PRO A 264 -1.73 2.27 -18.65
CA PRO A 264 -2.14 3.63 -18.96
C PRO A 264 -2.47 4.40 -17.67
N GLU A 265 -2.74 5.68 -17.78
CA GLU A 265 -3.28 6.49 -16.70
C GLU A 265 -4.69 6.03 -16.33
N PHE A 266 -4.99 6.00 -15.03
CA PHE A 266 -6.30 5.62 -14.50
C PHE A 266 -6.62 6.39 -13.20
N PHE A 267 -7.89 6.39 -12.82
CA PHE A 267 -8.35 7.00 -11.58
C PHE A 267 -8.02 6.08 -10.39
N GLY A 268 -7.11 6.53 -9.52
CA GLY A 268 -6.51 5.75 -8.43
C GLY A 268 -6.02 6.63 -7.29
N GLY A 269 -4.81 6.34 -6.78
CA GLY A 269 -4.17 7.00 -5.65
C GLY A 269 -4.16 6.13 -4.42
N GLN A 270 -4.45 6.72 -3.25
CA GLN A 270 -4.57 5.97 -1.98
C GLN A 270 -5.50 4.77 -2.13
N GLY A 271 -5.03 3.59 -1.73
CA GLY A 271 -5.74 2.32 -1.86
C GLY A 271 -5.43 1.52 -3.14
N THR A 272 -4.72 2.10 -4.11
CA THR A 272 -4.41 1.41 -5.37
C THR A 272 -3.41 0.27 -5.19
N ILE A 273 -2.25 0.53 -4.56
CA ILE A 273 -1.14 -0.41 -4.40
C ILE A 273 -0.31 -0.08 -3.13
N ASN A 274 -0.96 0.25 -2.04
CA ASN A 274 -0.26 0.62 -0.79
C ASN A 274 0.52 -0.52 -0.16
N VAL A 275 0.28 -1.76 -0.57
CA VAL A 275 0.80 -2.98 0.03
C VAL A 275 1.42 -3.90 -1.03
N PRO A 276 2.31 -4.83 -0.67
CA PRO A 276 2.89 -5.78 -1.61
C PRO A 276 1.83 -6.57 -2.36
N SER A 277 1.77 -6.40 -3.69
CA SER A 277 0.68 -6.87 -4.56
C SER A 277 1.15 -7.75 -5.71
N TRP A 278 2.39 -8.23 -5.68
CA TRP A 278 2.94 -9.14 -6.66
C TRP A 278 2.33 -10.54 -6.57
N ALA A 279 2.09 -11.16 -7.72
CA ALA A 279 1.89 -12.60 -7.80
C ALA A 279 3.15 -13.33 -7.32
N PRO A 280 3.04 -14.51 -6.67
CA PRO A 280 4.19 -15.24 -6.16
C PRO A 280 5.23 -15.64 -7.22
N ASP A 281 4.79 -15.76 -8.48
CA ASP A 281 5.63 -16.10 -9.63
C ASP A 281 6.29 -14.89 -10.32
N SER A 282 6.12 -13.68 -9.76
CA SER A 282 6.65 -12.42 -10.30
C SER A 282 6.14 -12.04 -11.69
N THR A 283 5.12 -12.69 -12.22
CA THR A 283 4.62 -12.44 -13.58
C THR A 283 3.56 -11.35 -13.66
N ARG A 284 2.87 -11.07 -12.55
CA ARG A 284 1.74 -10.12 -12.50
C ARG A 284 1.75 -9.29 -11.23
N VAL A 285 1.15 -8.12 -11.34
CA VAL A 285 0.88 -7.22 -10.21
C VAL A 285 -0.62 -6.99 -10.10
N ALA A 286 -1.17 -7.06 -8.88
CA ALA A 286 -2.54 -6.68 -8.60
C ALA A 286 -2.62 -5.20 -8.19
N PHE A 287 -3.69 -4.53 -8.57
CA PHE A 287 -3.96 -3.14 -8.20
C PHE A 287 -5.46 -2.84 -8.22
N VAL A 288 -5.87 -1.77 -7.55
CA VAL A 288 -7.24 -1.30 -7.59
C VAL A 288 -7.33 0.01 -8.37
N ALA A 289 -8.21 0.02 -9.36
CA ALA A 289 -8.64 1.22 -10.07
C ALA A 289 -10.08 1.55 -9.65
N TYR A 290 -10.48 2.81 -9.82
CA TYR A 290 -11.78 3.28 -9.39
C TYR A 290 -12.52 4.00 -10.52
N GLU A 291 -13.84 4.04 -10.42
CA GLU A 291 -14.71 4.88 -11.23
C GLU A 291 -15.72 5.59 -10.34
N ARG A 292 -16.07 6.82 -10.69
CA ARG A 292 -17.18 7.55 -10.07
C ARG A 292 -18.42 7.37 -10.90
N HIS A 293 -19.49 6.95 -10.27
CA HIS A 293 -20.82 6.88 -10.89
C HIS A 293 -21.76 7.85 -10.20
N ALA A 294 -22.72 8.39 -10.96
CA ALA A 294 -23.86 9.04 -10.35
C ALA A 294 -24.59 7.98 -9.49
N ALA A 295 -24.98 8.34 -8.28
CA ALA A 295 -25.85 7.47 -7.48
C ALA A 295 -27.15 7.18 -8.26
N PRO A 296 -27.67 5.96 -8.22
CA PRO A 296 -28.88 5.57 -8.94
C PRO A 296 -30.13 6.35 -8.48
#